data_f15bf68dc39cc9849d0df416772cf33f
#
_entry.id   f15bf68dc39cc9849d0df416772cf33f
#
_cell.length_a   1.000
_cell.length_b   1.000
_cell.length_c   1.000
_cell.angle_alpha   90.00
_cell.angle_beta   90.00
_cell.angle_gamma   90.00
#
_symmetry.space_group_name_H-M   'P 1'
#
loop_
_entity.id
_entity.type
_entity.pdbx_description
1 polymer ?
#
loop_
_entity_poly.entity_id
_entity_poly.type
_entity_poly.pdbx_seq_one_letter_code
_entity_poly.pdbx_strand_id
1 'polypeptide(L)'
;MKQASLVTISAIVLGLGGLQAQASEPDWDKVDSADIMLFYPGIASIEWVLGDLRIDRERHQGSRVFRMGDRCIECHLEDVEELIDIGDAIAGGERMEPMPIEGKRGSIPAKVQAAFHEDTLYLRFRWQQPPASGGTKMDAENPMKISVMLDAGKVEYADQGGCWASCHADVRSMPDGDESRTKYVSGGSLADGVFYDLLQWRSGEDKAYDGHVADKRVMEGGKALKSAKGKLDGDAWTVVFKRSFVGGAGNITLESGGVYNIGVAIHDDHAAARFHHVTMGYTLGLGADADIVAKGY
;
A
#
# COMPACT_ATOMS: atom_id res chain seq x y z
N MET A 1 -73.79 9.38 38.88
CA MET A 1 -72.89 9.14 37.74
C MET A 1 -71.69 10.03 37.91
N LYS A 2 -70.54 9.44 38.31
CA LYS A 2 -69.26 10.15 38.52
C LYS A 2 -68.36 9.88 37.30
N GLN A 3 -68.01 10.93 36.55
CA GLN A 3 -67.03 10.84 35.49
C GLN A 3 -65.59 10.88 36.06
N ALA A 4 -64.83 9.89 35.75
CA ALA A 4 -63.39 9.86 36.07
C ALA A 4 -62.62 10.42 34.88
N SER A 5 -61.85 11.50 35.08
CA SER A 5 -60.92 12.08 34.08
C SER A 5 -59.60 11.30 34.14
N LEU A 6 -59.23 10.68 33.03
CA LEU A 6 -57.91 10.13 32.84
C LEU A 6 -56.92 11.22 32.49
N VAL A 7 -55.91 11.42 33.31
CA VAL A 7 -54.75 12.29 32.99
C VAL A 7 -53.67 11.45 32.33
N THR A 8 -53.42 11.69 31.06
CA THR A 8 -52.34 11.05 30.30
C THR A 8 -51.07 11.84 30.52
N ILE A 9 -50.08 11.26 31.19
CA ILE A 9 -48.73 11.83 31.37
C ILE A 9 -47.91 11.36 30.17
N SER A 10 -47.62 12.28 29.26
CA SER A 10 -46.65 12.05 28.17
C SER A 10 -45.24 12.25 28.70
N ALA A 11 -44.48 11.17 28.79
CA ALA A 11 -43.05 11.21 29.10
C ALA A 11 -42.28 11.62 27.84
N ILE A 12 -41.71 12.81 27.85
CA ILE A 12 -40.73 13.25 26.84
C ILE A 12 -39.40 12.61 27.14
N VAL A 13 -39.03 11.60 26.36
CA VAL A 13 -37.66 11.06 26.37
C VAL A 13 -36.78 12.01 25.58
N LEU A 14 -36.02 12.86 26.28
CA LEU A 14 -34.91 13.61 25.70
C LEU A 14 -33.79 12.63 25.36
N GLY A 15 -33.72 12.22 24.08
CA GLY A 15 -32.60 11.50 23.53
C GLY A 15 -31.36 12.41 23.56
N LEU A 16 -30.45 12.19 24.49
CA LEU A 16 -29.10 12.69 24.43
C LEU A 16 -28.38 11.99 23.26
N GLY A 17 -28.57 12.54 22.06
CA GLY A 17 -27.73 12.25 20.92
C GLY A 17 -26.35 12.77 21.23
N GLY A 18 -25.44 11.90 21.68
CA GLY A 18 -24.03 12.22 21.79
C GLY A 18 -23.52 12.60 20.40
N LEU A 19 -23.21 13.87 20.20
CA LEU A 19 -22.35 14.32 19.11
C LEU A 19 -21.00 13.64 19.34
N GLN A 20 -20.74 12.52 18.69
CA GLN A 20 -19.38 12.03 18.53
C GLN A 20 -18.64 13.10 17.74
N ALA A 21 -17.79 13.86 18.43
CA ALA A 21 -16.84 14.75 17.78
C ALA A 21 -15.99 13.86 16.84
N GLN A 22 -16.19 14.00 15.54
CA GLN A 22 -15.27 13.39 14.57
C GLN A 22 -13.91 14.02 14.84
N ALA A 23 -12.93 13.18 15.20
CA ALA A 23 -11.56 13.65 15.32
C ALA A 23 -11.20 14.43 14.04
N SER A 24 -10.72 15.66 14.23
CA SER A 24 -10.23 16.48 13.12
C SER A 24 -9.04 15.78 12.48
N GLU A 25 -8.82 15.98 11.18
CA GLU A 25 -7.59 15.51 10.52
C GLU A 25 -6.36 16.06 11.25
N PRO A 26 -5.22 15.32 11.19
CA PRO A 26 -3.96 15.80 11.77
C PRO A 26 -3.57 17.17 11.21
N ASP A 27 -2.94 17.99 12.03
CA ASP A 27 -2.19 19.16 11.57
C ASP A 27 -0.92 18.66 10.86
N TRP A 28 -1.02 18.44 9.56
CA TRP A 28 0.03 17.85 8.75
C TRP A 28 1.35 18.63 8.74
N ASP A 29 1.33 19.92 9.09
CA ASP A 29 2.55 20.72 9.21
C ASP A 29 3.36 20.36 10.47
N LYS A 30 2.74 19.66 11.42
CA LYS A 30 3.37 19.16 12.64
C LYS A 30 3.69 17.67 12.61
N VAL A 31 3.30 16.97 11.56
CA VAL A 31 3.59 15.53 11.39
C VAL A 31 4.89 15.38 10.60
N ASP A 32 5.85 14.66 11.16
CA ASP A 32 7.11 14.36 10.49
C ASP A 32 6.85 13.57 9.20
N SER A 33 7.70 13.82 8.22
CA SER A 33 7.64 13.18 6.92
C SER A 33 8.80 12.21 6.77
N ALA A 34 8.53 10.99 6.34
CA ALA A 34 9.53 10.05 5.86
C ALA A 34 9.60 10.09 4.33
N ASP A 35 10.81 10.01 3.79
CA ASP A 35 11.04 9.84 2.36
C ASP A 35 11.00 8.34 2.03
N ILE A 36 10.23 7.97 1.02
CA ILE A 36 10.17 6.60 0.50
C ILE A 36 10.44 6.59 -1.00
N MET A 37 11.03 5.51 -1.47
CA MET A 37 11.28 5.30 -2.89
C MET A 37 10.44 4.12 -3.39
N LEU A 38 9.74 4.35 -4.49
CA LEU A 38 9.09 3.29 -5.24
C LEU A 38 9.84 3.09 -6.56
N PHE A 39 10.03 1.86 -6.98
CA PHE A 39 10.62 1.57 -8.28
C PHE A 39 9.79 0.63 -9.10
N TYR A 40 10.05 0.68 -10.40
CA TYR A 40 9.46 -0.20 -11.38
C TYR A 40 10.23 -1.52 -11.41
N PRO A 41 9.63 -2.65 -10.98
CA PRO A 41 10.34 -3.91 -10.84
C PRO A 41 10.43 -4.73 -12.14
N GLY A 42 9.68 -4.36 -13.19
CA GLY A 42 9.58 -5.20 -14.39
C GLY A 42 9.11 -6.63 -14.06
N ILE A 43 9.85 -7.62 -14.54
CA ILE A 43 9.64 -9.04 -14.24
C ILE A 43 10.57 -9.57 -13.14
N ALA A 44 11.25 -8.70 -12.39
CA ALA A 44 12.07 -9.13 -11.25
C ALA A 44 11.21 -9.90 -10.23
N SER A 45 11.78 -10.96 -9.64
CA SER A 45 11.07 -11.85 -8.70
C SER A 45 11.93 -12.25 -7.52
N ILE A 46 11.30 -12.70 -6.44
CA ILE A 46 12.02 -13.25 -5.28
C ILE A 46 12.88 -14.44 -5.67
N GLU A 47 12.41 -15.31 -6.56
CA GLU A 47 13.17 -16.44 -7.10
C GLU A 47 14.51 -15.98 -7.72
N TRP A 48 14.50 -14.83 -8.41
CA TRP A 48 15.73 -14.22 -8.91
C TRP A 48 16.59 -13.61 -7.79
N VAL A 49 15.99 -12.90 -6.84
CA VAL A 49 16.70 -12.32 -5.68
C VAL A 49 17.37 -13.41 -4.86
N LEU A 50 16.70 -14.54 -4.65
CA LEU A 50 17.28 -15.71 -3.98
C LEU A 50 18.41 -16.40 -4.80
N GLY A 51 18.56 -16.05 -6.08
CA GLY A 51 19.57 -16.65 -6.96
C GLY A 51 19.18 -18.00 -7.55
N ASP A 52 17.91 -18.41 -7.39
CA ASP A 52 17.36 -19.66 -7.91
C ASP A 52 17.03 -19.55 -9.40
N LEU A 53 16.82 -18.33 -9.89
CA LEU A 53 16.55 -18.00 -11.28
C LEU A 53 17.58 -16.98 -11.81
N ARG A 54 17.80 -16.99 -13.12
CA ARG A 54 18.51 -15.94 -13.84
C ARG A 54 17.55 -15.22 -14.76
N ILE A 55 17.50 -13.89 -14.65
CA ILE A 55 16.80 -13.02 -15.59
C ILE A 55 17.87 -12.35 -16.44
N ASP A 56 17.69 -12.31 -17.74
CA ASP A 56 18.66 -11.76 -18.71
C ASP A 56 20.08 -12.34 -18.55
N ARG A 57 20.17 -13.63 -18.12
CA ARG A 57 21.39 -14.38 -17.82
C ARG A 57 22.13 -13.90 -16.57
N GLU A 58 21.58 -12.94 -15.84
CA GLU A 58 22.16 -12.37 -14.62
C GLU A 58 21.52 -12.96 -13.36
N ARG A 59 22.29 -12.92 -12.26
CA ARG A 59 21.82 -13.22 -10.91
C ARG A 59 21.81 -11.93 -10.10
N HIS A 60 20.93 -11.87 -9.13
CA HIS A 60 20.95 -10.81 -8.14
C HIS A 60 22.22 -10.91 -7.27
N GLN A 61 23.02 -9.83 -7.19
CA GLN A 61 24.29 -9.85 -6.47
C GLN A 61 24.10 -9.95 -4.95
N GLY A 62 23.01 -9.39 -4.40
CA GLY A 62 22.64 -9.42 -2.98
C GLY A 62 22.00 -10.73 -2.49
N SER A 63 21.94 -11.79 -3.30
CA SER A 63 21.27 -13.05 -2.95
C SER A 63 21.72 -13.63 -1.60
N ARG A 64 23.01 -13.53 -1.27
CA ARG A 64 23.55 -14.07 -0.02
C ARG A 64 23.02 -13.30 1.20
N VAL A 65 23.09 -11.97 1.18
CA VAL A 65 22.69 -11.12 2.32
C VAL A 65 21.18 -11.17 2.51
N PHE A 66 20.40 -11.17 1.41
CA PHE A 66 18.96 -11.37 1.47
C PHE A 66 18.58 -12.70 2.16
N ARG A 67 19.26 -13.81 1.83
CA ARG A 67 19.06 -15.11 2.51
C ARG A 67 19.48 -15.09 4.00
N MET A 68 20.29 -14.12 4.42
CA MET A 68 20.68 -13.91 5.82
C MET A 68 19.69 -13.01 6.59
N GLY A 69 18.70 -12.46 5.91
CA GLY A 69 17.63 -11.66 6.52
C GLY A 69 17.73 -10.16 6.26
N ASP A 70 18.71 -9.70 5.45
CA ASP A 70 18.86 -8.28 5.13
C ASP A 70 17.66 -7.80 4.32
N ARG A 71 17.23 -6.56 4.57
CA ARG A 71 16.12 -5.93 3.87
C ARG A 71 16.60 -5.35 2.55
N CYS A 72 15.75 -5.37 1.53
CA CYS A 72 16.08 -4.79 0.23
C CYS A 72 16.55 -3.33 0.34
N ILE A 73 15.90 -2.54 1.19
CA ILE A 73 16.22 -1.12 1.37
C ILE A 73 17.59 -0.88 2.01
N GLU A 74 18.15 -1.83 2.76
CA GLU A 74 19.47 -1.68 3.39
C GLU A 74 20.60 -1.61 2.36
N CYS A 75 20.44 -2.28 1.22
CA CYS A 75 21.38 -2.17 0.10
C CYS A 75 20.96 -1.11 -0.92
N HIS A 76 19.68 -1.12 -1.31
CA HIS A 76 19.20 -0.30 -2.43
C HIS A 76 19.06 1.19 -2.09
N LEU A 77 18.95 1.58 -0.83
CA LEU A 77 18.93 2.99 -0.43
C LEU A 77 20.31 3.53 0.01
N GLU A 78 21.36 2.70 0.02
CA GLU A 78 22.73 3.20 0.21
C GLU A 78 23.20 4.02 -0.99
N ASP A 79 22.82 3.62 -2.22
CA ASP A 79 23.06 4.35 -3.45
C ASP A 79 21.76 4.54 -4.23
N VAL A 80 21.08 5.66 -3.93
CA VAL A 80 19.79 6.00 -4.54
C VAL A 80 19.95 6.34 -6.03
N GLU A 81 21.10 6.88 -6.44
CA GLU A 81 21.36 7.21 -7.85
C GLU A 81 21.48 5.92 -8.68
N GLU A 82 22.24 4.93 -8.20
CA GLU A 82 22.33 3.62 -8.86
C GLU A 82 20.94 2.95 -8.94
N LEU A 83 20.14 3.04 -7.90
CA LEU A 83 18.80 2.50 -7.90
C LEU A 83 17.88 3.16 -8.94
N ILE A 84 17.97 4.47 -9.10
CA ILE A 84 17.23 5.22 -10.13
C ILE A 84 17.66 4.75 -11.52
N ASP A 85 18.96 4.66 -11.78
CA ASP A 85 19.51 4.19 -13.05
C ASP A 85 19.06 2.77 -13.40
N ILE A 86 19.06 1.87 -12.41
CA ILE A 86 18.54 0.51 -12.57
C ILE A 86 17.05 0.53 -12.91
N GLY A 87 16.25 1.31 -12.18
CA GLY A 87 14.82 1.47 -12.43
C GLY A 87 14.54 2.00 -13.85
N ASP A 88 15.28 2.99 -14.31
CA ASP A 88 15.14 3.57 -15.64
C ASP A 88 15.54 2.57 -16.73
N ALA A 89 16.62 1.81 -16.55
CA ALA A 89 17.02 0.74 -17.46
C ALA A 89 15.94 -0.38 -17.55
N ILE A 90 15.30 -0.71 -16.43
CA ILE A 90 14.17 -1.66 -16.43
C ILE A 90 12.97 -1.06 -17.16
N ALA A 91 12.55 0.15 -16.82
CA ALA A 91 11.40 0.80 -17.43
C ALA A 91 11.60 1.04 -18.95
N GLY A 92 12.83 1.32 -19.37
CA GLY A 92 13.24 1.45 -20.77
C GLY A 92 13.32 0.15 -21.57
N GLY A 93 13.21 -1.01 -20.90
CA GLY A 93 13.29 -2.32 -21.54
C GLY A 93 14.70 -2.79 -21.87
N GLU A 94 15.71 -2.20 -21.29
CA GLU A 94 17.11 -2.64 -21.46
C GLU A 94 17.37 -3.96 -20.71
N ARG A 95 16.62 -4.20 -19.65
CA ARG A 95 16.69 -5.39 -18.79
C ARG A 95 15.35 -5.63 -18.07
N MET A 96 15.03 -6.87 -17.76
CA MET A 96 13.90 -7.28 -16.89
C MET A 96 12.52 -6.71 -17.27
N GLU A 97 12.35 -6.18 -18.48
CA GLU A 97 11.07 -5.70 -18.96
C GLU A 97 10.90 -6.02 -20.47
N PRO A 98 10.25 -7.14 -20.79
CA PRO A 98 10.09 -7.56 -22.18
C PRO A 98 9.06 -6.75 -22.98
N MET A 99 8.23 -5.93 -22.30
CA MET A 99 7.17 -5.11 -22.89
C MET A 99 7.22 -3.69 -22.34
N PRO A 100 8.28 -2.91 -22.63
CA PRO A 100 8.43 -1.57 -22.07
C PRO A 100 7.31 -0.64 -22.55
N ILE A 101 6.86 0.24 -21.65
CA ILE A 101 5.87 1.28 -21.96
C ILE A 101 6.63 2.59 -22.21
N GLU A 102 6.44 3.20 -23.36
CA GLU A 102 7.07 4.48 -23.71
C GLU A 102 6.78 5.56 -22.66
N GLY A 103 7.82 6.24 -22.20
CA GLY A 103 7.75 7.33 -21.24
C GLY A 103 7.49 6.89 -19.79
N LYS A 104 7.53 5.57 -19.50
CA LYS A 104 7.45 5.10 -18.12
C LYS A 104 8.74 5.42 -17.37
N ARG A 105 8.63 6.08 -16.23
CA ARG A 105 9.77 6.33 -15.34
C ARG A 105 10.15 5.08 -14.55
N GLY A 106 11.41 4.96 -14.15
CA GLY A 106 11.91 3.82 -13.39
C GLY A 106 11.63 3.91 -11.89
N SER A 107 11.43 5.13 -11.37
CA SER A 107 11.25 5.36 -9.94
C SER A 107 10.29 6.49 -9.61
N ILE A 108 9.74 6.47 -8.40
CA ILE A 108 8.87 7.51 -7.83
C ILE A 108 9.37 7.85 -6.43
N PRO A 109 10.09 8.95 -6.24
CA PRO A 109 10.31 9.47 -4.90
C PRO A 109 8.98 10.00 -4.34
N ALA A 110 8.65 9.61 -3.11
CA ALA A 110 7.44 10.03 -2.44
C ALA A 110 7.70 10.36 -0.98
N LYS A 111 6.84 11.20 -0.41
CA LYS A 111 6.82 11.50 1.02
C LYS A 111 5.61 10.85 1.65
N VAL A 112 5.82 10.27 2.82
CA VAL A 112 4.74 9.73 3.64
C VAL A 112 4.74 10.39 5.01
N GLN A 113 3.57 10.78 5.47
CA GLN A 113 3.32 11.26 6.82
C GLN A 113 2.29 10.34 7.46
N ALA A 114 2.53 9.93 8.69
CA ALA A 114 1.65 9.04 9.44
C ALA A 114 1.33 9.63 10.81
N ALA A 115 0.07 9.58 11.19
CA ALA A 115 -0.41 10.00 12.50
C ALA A 115 -1.57 9.11 12.95
N PHE A 116 -1.83 9.06 14.26
CA PHE A 116 -3.03 8.39 14.75
C PHE A 116 -3.67 9.17 15.89
N HIS A 117 -4.98 9.01 15.99
CA HIS A 117 -5.76 9.54 17.10
C HIS A 117 -6.75 8.47 17.56
N GLU A 118 -6.72 8.15 18.84
CA GLU A 118 -7.51 7.04 19.40
C GLU A 118 -7.28 5.74 18.61
N ASP A 119 -8.31 5.22 17.94
CA ASP A 119 -8.30 3.99 17.15
C ASP A 119 -8.19 4.24 15.62
N THR A 120 -7.74 5.40 15.21
CA THR A 120 -7.75 5.81 13.80
C THR A 120 -6.34 6.19 13.33
N LEU A 121 -5.85 5.48 12.31
CA LEU A 121 -4.62 5.77 11.58
C LEU A 121 -4.93 6.68 10.38
N TYR A 122 -4.06 7.65 10.17
CA TYR A 122 -4.02 8.54 9.03
C TYR A 122 -2.69 8.36 8.31
N LEU A 123 -2.73 8.11 7.00
CA LEU A 123 -1.56 8.01 6.13
C LEU A 123 -1.72 9.02 5.00
N ARG A 124 -0.78 9.96 4.87
CA ARG A 124 -0.75 10.95 3.79
C ARG A 124 0.46 10.70 2.92
N PHE A 125 0.22 10.46 1.62
CA PHE A 125 1.25 10.28 0.61
C PHE A 125 1.29 11.48 -0.32
N ARG A 126 2.50 11.90 -0.71
CA ARG A 126 2.72 12.99 -1.67
C ARG A 126 3.82 12.59 -2.65
N TRP A 127 3.58 12.78 -3.93
CA TRP A 127 4.56 12.54 -5.01
C TRP A 127 4.25 13.39 -6.22
N GLN A 128 5.25 13.56 -7.10
CA GLN A 128 5.07 14.29 -8.34
C GLN A 128 4.39 13.41 -9.40
N GLN A 129 3.41 13.99 -10.11
CA GLN A 129 2.84 13.34 -11.28
C GLN A 129 3.92 13.23 -12.38
N PRO A 130 4.03 12.09 -13.09
CA PRO A 130 4.90 12.02 -14.24
C PRO A 130 4.38 12.93 -15.35
N PRO A 131 5.26 13.40 -16.26
CA PRO A 131 4.82 13.91 -17.53
C PRO A 131 3.92 12.90 -18.22
N ALA A 132 2.85 13.36 -18.88
CA ALA A 132 1.98 12.45 -19.63
C ALA A 132 2.80 11.75 -20.72
N SER A 133 2.85 10.41 -20.69
CA SER A 133 3.49 9.65 -21.76
C SER A 133 2.60 9.57 -22.99
N GLY A 134 3.22 9.46 -24.16
CA GLY A 134 2.51 9.17 -25.42
C GLY A 134 2.06 7.71 -25.55
N GLY A 135 2.47 6.83 -24.61
CA GLY A 135 2.29 5.39 -24.68
C GLY A 135 0.86 4.90 -24.57
N THR A 136 0.71 3.60 -24.58
CA THR A 136 -0.61 2.93 -24.49
C THR A 136 -1.25 3.19 -23.14
N LYS A 137 -2.44 3.74 -23.15
CA LYS A 137 -3.25 3.96 -21.95
C LYS A 137 -3.99 2.67 -21.61
N MET A 138 -3.60 2.02 -20.50
CA MET A 138 -4.14 0.72 -20.08
C MET A 138 -5.43 0.85 -19.28
N ASP A 139 -5.54 1.91 -18.46
CA ASP A 139 -6.73 2.21 -17.67
C ASP A 139 -7.27 3.58 -18.07
N ALA A 140 -8.31 3.56 -18.90
CA ALA A 140 -8.90 4.79 -19.43
C ALA A 140 -9.57 5.65 -18.33
N GLU A 141 -9.99 5.04 -17.24
CA GLU A 141 -10.77 5.68 -16.19
C GLU A 141 -9.88 6.26 -15.09
N ASN A 142 -8.79 5.56 -14.74
CA ASN A 142 -7.97 5.90 -13.59
C ASN A 142 -6.54 6.27 -14.00
N PRO A 143 -6.25 7.56 -14.24
CA PRO A 143 -4.89 8.01 -14.52
C PRO A 143 -3.90 7.71 -13.38
N MET A 144 -4.39 7.62 -12.15
CA MET A 144 -3.59 7.37 -10.96
C MET A 144 -4.30 6.42 -9.99
N LYS A 145 -3.55 5.45 -9.45
CA LYS A 145 -4.00 4.58 -8.34
C LYS A 145 -2.86 4.43 -7.35
N ILE A 146 -3.19 4.46 -6.07
CA ILE A 146 -2.24 4.13 -5.00
C ILE A 146 -2.84 3.04 -4.12
N SER A 147 -2.04 2.03 -3.83
CA SER A 147 -2.39 0.94 -2.91
C SER A 147 -1.44 0.95 -1.72
N VAL A 148 -1.97 0.66 -0.55
CA VAL A 148 -1.22 0.43 0.69
C VAL A 148 -1.55 -0.98 1.15
N MET A 149 -0.53 -1.77 1.45
CA MET A 149 -0.65 -3.10 2.02
C MET A 149 0.05 -3.14 3.38
N LEU A 150 -0.62 -3.71 4.37
CA LEU A 150 -0.09 -3.88 5.72
C LEU A 150 -0.07 -5.36 6.08
N ASP A 151 1.02 -5.83 6.68
CA ASP A 151 1.16 -7.17 7.22
C ASP A 151 1.64 -7.12 8.68
N ALA A 152 1.16 -8.06 9.48
CA ALA A 152 1.53 -8.17 10.90
C ALA A 152 2.68 -9.16 11.14
N GLY A 153 3.60 -9.31 10.19
CA GLY A 153 4.81 -10.13 10.32
C GLY A 153 4.58 -11.62 10.10
N LYS A 154 3.57 -11.99 9.31
CA LYS A 154 3.26 -13.39 9.00
C LYS A 154 3.43 -13.78 7.54
N VAL A 155 3.54 -12.83 6.65
CA VAL A 155 3.78 -13.09 5.23
C VAL A 155 5.27 -13.23 4.98
N GLU A 156 5.66 -14.31 4.33
CA GLU A 156 7.07 -14.62 4.03
C GLU A 156 7.72 -13.50 3.20
N TYR A 157 8.91 -13.06 3.59
CA TYR A 157 9.69 -11.95 3.01
C TYR A 157 9.01 -10.57 3.03
N ALA A 158 7.88 -10.39 3.72
CA ALA A 158 7.23 -9.09 3.82
C ALA A 158 8.09 -8.06 4.56
N ASP A 159 8.84 -8.49 5.55
CA ASP A 159 9.79 -7.70 6.32
C ASP A 159 11.01 -7.27 5.49
N GLN A 160 11.43 -8.09 4.51
CA GLN A 160 12.58 -7.83 3.67
C GLN A 160 12.23 -7.09 2.37
N GLY A 161 11.17 -7.52 1.67
CA GLY A 161 10.79 -7.05 0.34
C GLY A 161 9.44 -6.33 0.24
N GLY A 162 8.71 -6.19 1.34
CA GLY A 162 7.38 -5.58 1.34
C GLY A 162 6.36 -6.40 0.53
N CYS A 163 5.32 -5.72 0.06
CA CYS A 163 4.26 -6.37 -0.72
C CYS A 163 4.75 -6.90 -2.09
N TRP A 164 5.84 -6.34 -2.62
CA TRP A 164 6.46 -6.83 -3.85
C TRP A 164 6.83 -8.31 -3.76
N ALA A 165 7.39 -8.74 -2.64
CA ALA A 165 7.84 -10.10 -2.42
C ALA A 165 6.75 -11.16 -2.65
N SER A 166 5.49 -10.84 -2.37
CA SER A 166 4.37 -11.76 -2.54
C SER A 166 3.86 -11.83 -3.98
N CYS A 167 3.60 -10.67 -4.59
CA CYS A 167 3.10 -10.63 -5.97
C CYS A 167 4.17 -11.03 -7.00
N HIS A 168 5.43 -10.89 -6.64
CA HIS A 168 6.60 -11.24 -7.44
C HIS A 168 7.38 -12.43 -6.84
N ALA A 169 6.68 -13.42 -6.27
CA ALA A 169 7.31 -14.60 -5.70
C ALA A 169 8.11 -15.38 -6.76
N ASP A 170 7.54 -15.58 -7.93
CA ASP A 170 8.23 -16.08 -9.12
C ASP A 170 7.74 -15.38 -10.40
N VAL A 171 8.48 -15.50 -11.49
CA VAL A 171 8.15 -14.87 -12.78
C VAL A 171 6.80 -15.33 -13.32
N ARG A 172 6.38 -16.55 -13.02
CA ARG A 172 5.14 -17.17 -13.50
C ARG A 172 3.93 -16.77 -12.64
N SER A 173 4.16 -16.34 -11.42
CA SER A 173 3.10 -15.94 -10.47
C SER A 173 2.65 -14.50 -10.63
N MET A 174 3.28 -13.73 -11.52
CA MET A 174 2.89 -12.35 -11.80
C MET A 174 1.45 -12.27 -12.36
N PRO A 175 0.74 -11.14 -12.20
CA PRO A 175 -0.67 -11.00 -12.60
C PRO A 175 -1.02 -11.43 -14.03
N ASP A 176 -0.08 -11.33 -14.97
CA ASP A 176 -0.22 -11.76 -16.37
C ASP A 176 0.62 -13.02 -16.69
N GLY A 177 1.11 -13.71 -15.68
CA GLY A 177 1.86 -14.95 -15.83
C GLY A 177 0.95 -16.17 -15.96
N ASP A 178 1.53 -17.35 -15.71
CA ASP A 178 0.82 -18.62 -15.75
C ASP A 178 -0.29 -18.70 -14.69
N GLU A 179 -1.54 -18.78 -15.13
CA GLU A 179 -2.71 -18.83 -14.24
C GLU A 179 -2.82 -20.11 -13.41
N SER A 180 -2.05 -21.15 -13.73
CA SER A 180 -1.97 -22.37 -12.93
C SER A 180 -1.17 -22.17 -11.63
N ARG A 181 -0.46 -21.07 -11.49
CA ARG A 181 0.40 -20.74 -10.33
C ARG A 181 -0.29 -19.80 -9.36
N THR A 182 0.10 -19.88 -8.09
CA THR A 182 -0.32 -18.90 -7.08
C THR A 182 0.34 -17.56 -7.37
N LYS A 183 -0.47 -16.53 -7.59
CA LYS A 183 -0.02 -15.18 -7.99
C LYS A 183 0.19 -14.23 -6.82
N TYR A 184 -0.14 -14.67 -5.61
CA TYR A 184 -0.17 -13.81 -4.43
C TYR A 184 0.54 -14.49 -3.25
N VAL A 185 0.04 -14.33 -2.03
CA VAL A 185 0.68 -14.88 -0.84
C VAL A 185 0.68 -16.41 -0.87
N SER A 186 1.85 -17.02 -0.92
CA SER A 186 1.98 -18.47 -0.83
C SER A 186 1.50 -18.95 0.55
N GLY A 187 0.58 -19.95 0.56
CA GLY A 187 -0.06 -20.39 1.80
C GLY A 187 -0.99 -19.34 2.44
N GLY A 188 -1.38 -18.32 1.68
CA GLY A 188 -2.23 -17.22 2.16
C GLY A 188 -3.55 -17.71 2.72
N SER A 189 -3.87 -17.26 3.94
CA SER A 189 -5.06 -17.68 4.70
C SER A 189 -5.48 -16.57 5.67
N LEU A 190 -6.72 -16.14 5.58
CA LEU A 190 -7.28 -15.20 6.57
C LEU A 190 -7.40 -15.82 7.95
N ALA A 191 -7.71 -17.12 8.02
CA ALA A 191 -7.87 -17.83 9.28
C ALA A 191 -6.57 -17.93 10.08
N ASP A 192 -5.45 -18.08 9.36
CA ASP A 192 -4.12 -18.16 9.96
C ASP A 192 -3.43 -16.80 10.10
N GLY A 193 -4.05 -15.76 9.55
CA GLY A 193 -3.53 -14.39 9.53
C GLY A 193 -2.36 -14.21 8.56
N VAL A 194 -2.23 -15.06 7.55
CA VAL A 194 -1.21 -14.98 6.50
C VAL A 194 -1.79 -14.24 5.30
N PHE A 195 -1.80 -12.92 5.36
CA PHE A 195 -2.38 -12.06 4.33
C PHE A 195 -1.92 -10.61 4.49
N TYR A 196 -2.05 -9.83 3.44
CA TYR A 196 -1.99 -8.37 3.50
C TYR A 196 -3.38 -7.77 3.61
N ASP A 197 -3.55 -6.81 4.50
CA ASP A 197 -4.64 -5.83 4.50
C ASP A 197 -4.39 -4.86 3.36
N LEU A 198 -5.35 -4.67 2.46
CA LEU A 198 -5.21 -3.89 1.24
C LEU A 198 -6.15 -2.69 1.25
N LEU A 199 -5.56 -1.50 1.20
CA LEU A 199 -6.26 -0.26 0.92
C LEU A 199 -5.87 0.25 -0.46
N GLN A 200 -6.83 0.69 -1.27
CA GLN A 200 -6.53 1.30 -2.58
C GLN A 200 -7.42 2.52 -2.81
N TRP A 201 -6.84 3.57 -3.37
CA TRP A 201 -7.57 4.72 -3.91
C TRP A 201 -7.33 4.84 -5.41
N ARG A 202 -8.39 5.23 -6.17
CA ARG A 202 -8.36 5.43 -7.62
C ARG A 202 -8.87 6.81 -7.98
N SER A 203 -8.14 7.52 -8.82
CA SER A 203 -8.37 8.93 -9.10
C SER A 203 -9.58 9.21 -10.00
N GLY A 204 -9.85 8.38 -10.99
CA GLY A 204 -10.94 8.61 -11.94
C GLY A 204 -12.32 8.41 -11.32
N GLU A 205 -12.42 7.39 -10.46
CA GLU A 205 -13.65 7.09 -9.72
C GLU A 205 -13.77 7.92 -8.44
N ASP A 206 -12.67 8.54 -7.97
CA ASP A 206 -12.48 9.07 -6.60
C ASP A 206 -12.98 8.06 -5.55
N LYS A 207 -12.67 6.78 -5.80
CA LYS A 207 -13.16 5.65 -5.02
C LYS A 207 -12.04 4.98 -4.25
N ALA A 208 -12.38 4.60 -3.04
CA ALA A 208 -11.51 3.82 -2.16
C ALA A 208 -12.02 2.40 -2.01
N TYR A 209 -11.09 1.47 -1.87
CA TYR A 209 -11.33 0.05 -1.70
C TYR A 209 -10.64 -0.43 -0.43
N ASP A 210 -11.29 -1.35 0.27
CA ASP A 210 -10.82 -1.99 1.48
C ASP A 210 -10.98 -3.51 1.31
N GLY A 211 -9.87 -4.20 1.21
CA GLY A 211 -9.82 -5.61 0.89
C GLY A 211 -8.60 -6.30 1.49
N HIS A 212 -8.18 -7.38 0.85
CA HIS A 212 -7.01 -8.15 1.30
C HIS A 212 -6.33 -8.89 0.14
N VAL A 213 -5.10 -9.32 0.38
CA VAL A 213 -4.35 -10.22 -0.50
C VAL A 213 -3.88 -11.41 0.32
N ALA A 214 -4.46 -12.58 0.03
CA ALA A 214 -4.05 -13.87 0.56
C ALA A 214 -3.65 -14.78 -0.63
N ASP A 215 -4.20 -15.97 -0.78
CA ASP A 215 -4.11 -16.80 -1.99
C ASP A 215 -4.78 -16.11 -3.20
N LYS A 216 -5.65 -15.17 -2.94
CA LYS A 216 -6.35 -14.32 -3.91
C LYS A 216 -6.35 -12.86 -3.47
N ARG A 217 -6.43 -11.97 -4.45
CA ARG A 217 -6.69 -10.56 -4.20
C ARG A 217 -8.20 -10.30 -4.20
N VAL A 218 -8.70 -9.78 -3.10
CA VAL A 218 -10.08 -9.36 -2.90
C VAL A 218 -10.08 -7.87 -2.63
N MET A 219 -10.77 -7.09 -3.48
CA MET A 219 -10.71 -5.63 -3.43
C MET A 219 -11.68 -5.01 -2.42
N GLU A 220 -12.72 -5.71 -2.05
CA GLU A 220 -13.79 -5.21 -1.18
C GLU A 220 -14.10 -6.22 -0.07
N GLY A 221 -14.80 -5.77 0.98
CA GLY A 221 -15.20 -6.62 2.11
C GLY A 221 -14.47 -6.32 3.41
N GLY A 222 -13.42 -5.51 3.37
CA GLY A 222 -12.81 -4.92 4.56
C GLY A 222 -13.74 -3.93 5.25
N LYS A 223 -13.42 -3.56 6.49
CA LYS A 223 -14.21 -2.64 7.32
C LYS A 223 -13.32 -1.65 8.09
N ALA A 224 -12.04 -1.61 7.78
CA ALA A 224 -11.10 -0.71 8.45
C ALA A 224 -11.07 0.68 7.80
N LEU A 225 -11.16 0.77 6.48
CA LEU A 225 -11.07 2.03 5.76
C LEU A 225 -12.29 2.92 6.01
N LYS A 226 -12.07 4.06 6.65
CA LYS A 226 -13.10 5.09 6.88
C LYS A 226 -13.24 6.01 5.66
N SER A 227 -12.13 6.38 5.04
CA SER A 227 -12.08 7.16 3.80
C SER A 227 -10.70 7.12 3.15
N ALA A 228 -10.65 7.35 1.84
CA ALA A 228 -9.45 7.81 1.17
C ALA A 228 -9.83 8.93 0.21
N LYS A 229 -9.00 9.96 0.13
CA LYS A 229 -9.21 11.13 -0.73
C LYS A 229 -7.89 11.53 -1.38
N GLY A 230 -7.94 11.77 -2.68
CA GLY A 230 -6.81 12.25 -3.44
C GLY A 230 -7.06 13.61 -4.06
N LYS A 231 -6.01 14.39 -4.19
CA LYS A 231 -6.02 15.69 -4.86
C LYS A 231 -4.73 15.85 -5.67
N LEU A 232 -4.87 16.31 -6.90
CA LEU A 232 -3.77 16.83 -7.69
C LEU A 232 -3.75 18.35 -7.52
N ASP A 233 -2.61 18.91 -7.10
CA ASP A 233 -2.38 20.33 -6.93
C ASP A 233 -1.13 20.74 -7.71
N GLY A 234 -1.33 21.43 -8.82
CA GLY A 234 -0.28 21.57 -9.82
C GLY A 234 0.10 20.23 -10.43
N ASP A 235 1.32 19.80 -10.19
CA ASP A 235 1.88 18.50 -10.62
C ASP A 235 2.10 17.52 -9.45
N ALA A 236 1.63 17.85 -8.25
CA ALA A 236 1.80 17.05 -7.04
C ALA A 236 0.50 16.37 -6.62
N TRP A 237 0.52 15.05 -6.57
CA TRP A 237 -0.53 14.26 -5.94
C TRP A 237 -0.39 14.30 -4.41
N THR A 238 -1.53 14.41 -3.75
CA THR A 238 -1.68 14.16 -2.31
C THR A 238 -2.83 13.20 -2.10
N VAL A 239 -2.59 12.07 -1.44
CA VAL A 239 -3.64 11.11 -1.09
C VAL A 239 -3.59 10.84 0.41
N VAL A 240 -4.75 10.94 1.07
CA VAL A 240 -4.90 10.68 2.51
C VAL A 240 -5.83 9.50 2.71
N PHE A 241 -5.32 8.46 3.37
CA PHE A 241 -6.12 7.34 3.87
C PHE A 241 -6.44 7.57 5.35
N LYS A 242 -7.67 7.29 5.73
CA LYS A 242 -8.15 7.25 7.11
C LYS A 242 -8.71 5.87 7.39
N ARG A 243 -8.10 5.10 8.31
CA ARG A 243 -8.52 3.75 8.63
C ARG A 243 -8.63 3.54 10.15
N SER A 244 -9.60 2.71 10.57
CA SER A 244 -9.69 2.22 11.95
C SER A 244 -8.55 1.26 12.28
N PHE A 245 -8.14 1.18 13.55
CA PHE A 245 -7.22 0.15 14.00
C PHE A 245 -7.82 -1.25 13.87
N VAL A 246 -9.11 -1.38 14.09
CA VAL A 246 -9.85 -2.64 13.95
C VAL A 246 -10.72 -2.61 12.70
N GLY A 247 -10.82 -3.73 12.01
CA GLY A 247 -11.64 -3.89 10.81
C GLY A 247 -12.34 -5.24 10.74
N GLY A 248 -12.57 -5.71 9.51
CA GLY A 248 -13.18 -7.01 9.24
C GLY A 248 -12.17 -8.15 9.15
N ALA A 249 -12.61 -9.32 8.71
CA ALA A 249 -11.77 -10.52 8.59
C ALA A 249 -10.59 -10.37 7.64
N GLY A 250 -10.68 -9.47 6.65
CA GLY A 250 -9.59 -9.16 5.71
C GLY A 250 -8.70 -7.99 6.13
N ASN A 251 -8.86 -7.47 7.36
CA ASN A 251 -8.04 -6.40 7.89
C ASN A 251 -7.19 -6.89 9.07
N ILE A 252 -5.95 -6.44 9.16
CA ILE A 252 -5.15 -6.65 10.36
C ILE A 252 -5.61 -5.69 11.46
N THR A 253 -5.51 -6.13 12.71
CA THR A 253 -5.71 -5.25 13.86
C THR A 253 -4.42 -4.50 14.13
N LEU A 254 -4.53 -3.17 14.24
CA LEU A 254 -3.43 -2.30 14.64
C LEU A 254 -3.53 -2.01 16.14
N GLU A 255 -2.36 -1.82 16.77
CA GLU A 255 -2.26 -1.50 18.18
C GLU A 255 -1.22 -0.38 18.39
N SER A 256 -1.47 0.50 19.35
CA SER A 256 -0.48 1.49 19.73
C SER A 256 0.78 0.80 20.26
N GLY A 257 1.96 1.25 19.83
CA GLY A 257 3.23 0.60 20.08
C GLY A 257 3.57 -0.54 19.12
N GLY A 258 2.66 -0.94 18.21
CA GLY A 258 2.90 -1.98 17.21
C GLY A 258 3.76 -1.49 16.05
N VAL A 259 4.47 -2.44 15.42
CA VAL A 259 5.23 -2.26 14.17
C VAL A 259 4.71 -3.23 13.12
N TYR A 260 4.50 -2.74 11.91
CA TYR A 260 3.87 -3.48 10.82
C TYR A 260 4.69 -3.33 9.54
N ASN A 261 4.79 -4.40 8.74
CA ASN A 261 5.34 -4.28 7.40
C ASN A 261 4.37 -3.49 6.52
N ILE A 262 4.89 -2.51 5.79
CA ILE A 262 4.10 -1.69 4.88
C ILE A 262 4.67 -1.74 3.47
N GLY A 263 3.79 -2.01 2.50
CA GLY A 263 4.09 -1.89 1.08
C GLY A 263 3.20 -0.85 0.43
N VAL A 264 3.77 -0.06 -0.46
CA VAL A 264 3.04 0.94 -1.26
C VAL A 264 3.23 0.63 -2.72
N ALA A 265 2.15 0.70 -3.50
CA ALA A 265 2.21 0.56 -4.95
C ALA A 265 1.49 1.73 -5.63
N ILE A 266 2.12 2.31 -6.66
CA ILE A 266 1.55 3.39 -7.46
C ILE A 266 1.47 2.97 -8.93
N HIS A 267 0.26 3.01 -9.48
CA HIS A 267 0.04 2.98 -10.93
C HIS A 267 -0.09 4.42 -11.39
N ASP A 268 0.85 4.90 -12.14
CA ASP A 268 0.88 6.24 -12.71
C ASP A 268 0.58 6.24 -14.22
N ASP A 269 0.19 7.39 -14.75
CA ASP A 269 -0.08 7.63 -16.15
C ASP A 269 -0.92 6.52 -16.82
N HIS A 270 -2.06 6.18 -16.20
CA HIS A 270 -3.00 5.18 -16.71
C HIS A 270 -2.46 3.73 -16.75
N ALA A 271 -1.39 3.43 -16.03
CA ALA A 271 -0.86 2.08 -15.95
C ALA A 271 -1.84 1.11 -15.26
N ALA A 272 -1.79 -0.16 -15.62
CA ALA A 272 -2.59 -1.23 -15.03
C ALA A 272 -1.76 -2.51 -14.87
N ALA A 273 -2.36 -3.54 -14.29
CA ALA A 273 -1.74 -4.86 -14.05
C ALA A 273 -0.37 -4.75 -13.34
N ARG A 274 0.68 -5.41 -13.87
CA ARG A 274 2.02 -5.40 -13.29
C ARG A 274 2.81 -4.09 -13.50
N PHE A 275 2.30 -3.17 -14.32
CA PHE A 275 3.00 -1.94 -14.71
C PHE A 275 2.88 -0.85 -13.65
N HIS A 276 3.20 -1.19 -12.41
CA HIS A 276 3.18 -0.28 -11.25
C HIS A 276 4.55 -0.18 -10.59
N HIS A 277 4.77 0.91 -9.87
CA HIS A 277 5.93 1.07 -9.00
C HIS A 277 5.60 0.56 -7.60
N VAL A 278 6.58 0.02 -6.91
CA VAL A 278 6.42 -0.57 -5.56
C VAL A 278 7.52 -0.12 -4.63
N THR A 279 7.21 -0.03 -3.34
CA THR A 279 8.23 0.05 -2.29
C THR A 279 8.77 -1.33 -1.95
N MET A 280 9.96 -1.36 -1.37
CA MET A 280 10.56 -2.58 -0.80
C MET A 280 10.69 -2.42 0.71
N GLY A 281 10.19 -3.40 1.46
CA GLY A 281 10.52 -3.67 2.85
C GLY A 281 10.55 -2.51 3.85
N TYR A 282 9.61 -1.57 3.81
CA TYR A 282 9.46 -0.53 4.84
C TYR A 282 8.62 -1.03 6.01
N THR A 283 8.82 -0.40 7.18
CA THR A 283 8.03 -0.63 8.38
C THR A 283 7.25 0.62 8.78
N LEU A 284 6.06 0.41 9.38
CA LEU A 284 5.20 1.43 9.98
C LEU A 284 5.08 1.18 11.48
N GLY A 285 5.56 2.11 12.30
CA GLY A 285 5.43 2.08 13.74
C GLY A 285 4.32 3.00 14.24
N LEU A 286 3.45 2.51 15.09
CA LEU A 286 2.39 3.30 15.75
C LEU A 286 2.87 3.80 17.12
N GLY A 287 3.67 4.87 17.13
CA GLY A 287 4.37 5.35 18.30
C GLY A 287 5.60 4.51 18.68
N ALA A 288 6.01 3.59 17.80
CA ALA A 288 7.22 2.78 17.91
C ALA A 288 8.24 3.20 16.84
N ASP A 289 9.51 2.85 17.06
CA ASP A 289 10.60 3.10 16.13
C ASP A 289 10.42 2.24 14.85
N ALA A 290 10.48 2.88 13.69
CA ALA A 290 10.26 2.27 12.39
C ALA A 290 10.71 3.23 11.28
N ASP A 291 10.73 2.78 10.01
CA ASP A 291 11.07 3.65 8.87
C ASP A 291 10.03 4.78 8.70
N ILE A 292 8.77 4.49 8.98
CA ILE A 292 7.65 5.44 8.99
C ILE A 292 7.03 5.43 10.38
N VAL A 293 7.10 6.55 11.08
CA VAL A 293 6.55 6.65 12.44
C VAL A 293 5.25 7.43 12.45
N ALA A 294 4.16 6.75 12.80
CA ALA A 294 2.91 7.41 13.12
C ALA A 294 2.93 7.91 14.56
N LYS A 295 2.75 9.21 14.75
CA LYS A 295 2.67 9.83 16.08
C LYS A 295 1.21 10.02 16.50
N GLY A 296 0.92 9.76 17.77
CA GLY A 296 -0.36 10.13 18.39
C GLY A 296 -0.50 11.65 18.55
N TYR A 297 -1.70 12.19 18.40
CA TYR A 297 -2.00 13.61 18.57
C TYR A 297 -3.34 13.83 19.28
#